data_f7d00424ce455a731307690f320eca20
#
_entry.id   f7d00424ce455a731307690f320eca20
#
_cell.length_a   1.000
_cell.length_b   1.000
_cell.length_c   1.000
_cell.angle_alpha   90.00
_cell.angle_beta   90.00
_cell.angle_gamma   90.00
#
_symmetry.space_group_name_H-M   'P 1'
#
loop_
_entity.id
_entity.type
_entity.pdbx_description
1 polymer ?
#
loop_
_entity_poly.entity_id
_entity_poly.type
_entity_poly.pdbx_seq_one_letter_code
_entity_poly.pdbx_strand_id
1 'polypeptide(L)'
;MLSYIETLIPINLGIPGAKLGLANLVVMVALYTLGTKEAFALSMVRILLTGLTFSSMAAMLYSFAGGLLSFAVMYLAKRSKLFSATGVSVLGGISHNAGQILVAMWVLDTATLIYYLPVLTITGIASGTVIGLLAVMVIRRVSGMINRWD
;
A
#
# COMPACT_ATOMS: atom_id res chain seq x y z
N MET A 1 -4.28 7.03 -12.00
CA MET A 1 -3.38 8.18 -12.25
C MET A 1 -2.09 8.08 -11.45
N LEU A 2 -2.11 7.99 -10.12
CA LEU A 2 -0.89 7.87 -9.31
C LEU A 2 -0.07 6.61 -9.65
N SER A 3 -0.71 5.49 -9.93
CA SER A 3 -0.02 4.26 -10.38
C SER A 3 0.64 4.43 -11.76
N TYR A 4 0.10 5.30 -12.60
CA TYR A 4 0.71 5.64 -13.89
C TYR A 4 1.94 6.54 -13.71
N ILE A 5 1.87 7.48 -12.78
CA ILE A 5 3.02 8.32 -12.42
C ILE A 5 4.13 7.47 -11.82
N GLU A 6 3.81 6.45 -11.02
CA GLU A 6 4.78 5.47 -10.52
C GLU A 6 5.51 4.70 -11.62
N THR A 7 4.83 4.42 -12.75
CA THR A 7 5.47 3.76 -13.90
C THR A 7 6.32 4.71 -14.75
N LEU A 8 6.02 5.99 -14.72
CA LEU A 8 6.75 7.03 -15.47
C LEU A 8 8.00 7.54 -14.73
N ILE A 9 8.05 7.40 -13.41
CA ILE A 9 9.27 7.72 -12.65
C ILE A 9 10.15 6.47 -12.68
N PRO A 10 11.24 6.46 -13.45
CA PRO A 10 12.13 5.31 -13.52
C PRO A 10 13.04 5.25 -12.29
N ILE A 11 12.47 5.28 -11.09
CA ILE A 11 13.19 4.91 -9.89
C ILE A 11 13.22 3.38 -9.88
N ASN A 12 13.98 2.83 -10.81
CA ASN A 12 14.38 1.44 -10.80
C ASN A 12 15.35 1.27 -9.62
N LEU A 13 14.81 1.02 -8.45
CA LEU A 13 15.60 0.58 -7.29
C LEU A 13 16.15 -0.84 -7.50
N GLY A 14 16.09 -1.37 -8.73
CA GLY A 14 16.65 -2.67 -9.11
C GLY A 14 15.97 -3.86 -8.42
N ILE A 15 14.92 -3.65 -7.64
CA ILE A 15 14.23 -4.69 -6.87
C ILE A 15 12.82 -4.84 -7.43
N PRO A 16 12.44 -6.02 -7.98
CA PRO A 16 11.08 -6.29 -8.40
C PRO A 16 10.11 -6.07 -7.22
N GLY A 17 9.14 -5.18 -7.39
CA GLY A 17 8.14 -4.88 -6.34
C GLY A 17 8.45 -3.67 -5.46
N ALA A 18 9.64 -3.07 -5.52
CA ALA A 18 9.99 -1.84 -4.81
C ALA A 18 9.43 -0.58 -5.52
N LYS A 19 8.18 -0.62 -5.94
CA LYS A 19 7.48 0.58 -6.40
C LYS A 19 7.16 1.42 -5.17
N LEU A 20 7.49 2.71 -5.25
CA LEU A 20 7.04 3.69 -4.28
C LEU A 20 5.51 3.59 -4.20
N GLY A 21 4.96 2.99 -3.17
CA GLY A 21 3.53 2.70 -3.07
C GLY A 21 2.63 3.95 -2.99
N LEU A 22 2.84 4.93 -3.90
CA LEU A 22 2.07 6.18 -3.95
C LEU A 22 0.56 5.92 -4.04
N ALA A 23 0.20 4.81 -4.66
CA ALA A 23 -1.19 4.39 -4.68
C ALA A 23 -1.71 4.00 -3.29
N ASN A 24 -0.86 3.57 -2.35
CA ASN A 24 -1.23 3.35 -0.96
C ASN A 24 -1.45 4.66 -0.19
N LEU A 25 -0.85 5.77 -0.66
CA LEU A 25 -1.09 7.10 -0.10
C LEU A 25 -2.58 7.45 -0.13
N VAL A 26 -3.23 7.23 -1.28
CA VAL A 26 -4.66 7.55 -1.44
C VAL A 26 -5.52 6.69 -0.51
N VAL A 27 -5.21 5.40 -0.39
CA VAL A 27 -5.91 4.49 0.52
C VAL A 27 -5.71 4.91 1.98
N MET A 28 -4.49 5.32 2.34
CA MET A 28 -4.16 5.79 3.69
C MET A 28 -4.90 7.08 4.04
N VAL A 29 -4.91 8.06 3.13
CA VAL A 29 -5.67 9.31 3.32
C VAL A 29 -7.16 9.01 3.45
N ALA A 30 -7.72 8.18 2.56
CA ALA A 30 -9.13 7.80 2.61
C ALA A 30 -9.48 7.09 3.92
N LEU A 31 -8.61 6.21 4.41
CA LEU A 31 -8.81 5.49 5.68
C LEU A 31 -8.95 6.44 6.88
N TYR A 32 -8.25 7.57 6.85
CA TYR A 32 -8.27 8.55 7.94
C TYR A 32 -9.27 9.69 7.76
N THR A 33 -9.70 9.99 6.52
CA THR A 33 -10.59 11.13 6.22
C THR A 33 -12.01 10.71 5.84
N LEU A 34 -12.17 9.66 5.05
CA LEU A 34 -13.47 9.23 4.55
C LEU A 34 -14.08 8.10 5.38
N GLY A 35 -13.28 7.14 5.79
CA GLY A 35 -13.70 5.99 6.56
C GLY A 35 -13.20 4.66 6.02
N THR A 36 -13.49 3.58 6.75
CA THR A 36 -12.96 2.26 6.45
C THR A 36 -13.58 1.65 5.20
N LYS A 37 -14.89 1.82 5.00
CA LYS A 37 -15.62 1.23 3.86
C LYS A 37 -15.20 1.88 2.55
N GLU A 38 -15.10 3.19 2.54
CA GLU A 38 -14.69 4.01 1.38
C GLU A 38 -13.23 3.72 1.01
N ALA A 39 -12.35 3.64 2.01
CA ALA A 39 -10.95 3.29 1.81
C ALA A 39 -10.78 1.87 1.25
N PHE A 40 -11.59 0.91 1.72
CA PHE A 40 -11.59 -0.46 1.19
C PHE A 40 -12.05 -0.49 -0.26
N ALA A 41 -13.20 0.13 -0.57
CA ALA A 41 -13.72 0.22 -1.93
C ALA A 41 -12.69 0.85 -2.88
N LEU A 42 -12.07 1.94 -2.46
CA LEU A 42 -11.04 2.63 -3.22
C LEU A 42 -9.82 1.72 -3.48
N SER A 43 -9.39 0.96 -2.46
CA SER A 43 -8.28 -0.01 -2.60
C SER A 43 -8.62 -1.08 -3.63
N MET A 44 -9.84 -1.63 -3.60
CA MET A 44 -10.27 -2.67 -4.54
C MET A 44 -10.37 -2.14 -5.97
N VAL A 45 -11.03 -1.02 -6.17
CA VAL A 45 -11.14 -0.37 -7.49
C VAL A 45 -9.75 -0.07 -8.06
N ARG A 46 -8.85 0.47 -7.26
CA ARG A 46 -7.48 0.74 -7.68
C ARG A 46 -6.74 -0.52 -8.16
N ILE A 47 -6.81 -1.61 -7.38
CA ILE A 47 -6.14 -2.87 -7.71
C ILE A 47 -6.67 -3.42 -9.02
N LEU A 48 -8.00 -3.44 -9.19
CA LEU A 48 -8.65 -3.91 -10.40
C LEU A 48 -8.25 -3.07 -11.62
N LEU A 49 -8.34 -1.75 -11.53
CA LEU A 49 -7.99 -0.85 -12.63
C LEU A 49 -6.53 -0.98 -13.03
N THR A 50 -5.62 -1.02 -12.05
CA THR A 50 -4.19 -1.17 -12.33
C THR A 50 -3.88 -2.55 -12.92
N GLY A 51 -4.51 -3.59 -12.40
CA GLY A 51 -4.34 -4.96 -12.88
C GLY A 51 -4.81 -5.14 -14.33
N LEU A 52 -5.98 -4.62 -14.66
CA LEU A 52 -6.55 -4.72 -16.00
C LEU A 52 -5.81 -3.88 -17.04
N THR A 53 -5.24 -2.74 -16.62
CA THR A 53 -4.65 -1.77 -17.57
C THR A 53 -3.17 -2.00 -17.81
N PHE A 54 -2.40 -2.38 -16.78
CA PHE A 54 -0.94 -2.30 -16.80
C PHE A 54 -0.22 -3.59 -16.39
N SER A 55 -0.93 -4.64 -15.99
CA SER A 55 -0.32 -5.81 -15.37
C SER A 55 -0.75 -7.11 -16.03
N SER A 56 0.07 -8.15 -15.89
CA SER A 56 -0.34 -9.52 -16.19
C SER A 56 -1.32 -10.04 -15.12
N MET A 57 -2.06 -11.10 -15.45
CA MET A 57 -2.97 -11.76 -14.51
C MET A 57 -2.27 -12.15 -13.20
N ALA A 58 -1.04 -12.66 -13.28
CA ALA A 58 -0.24 -13.01 -12.11
C ALA A 58 0.09 -11.79 -11.25
N ALA A 59 0.53 -10.68 -11.87
CA ALA A 59 0.80 -9.43 -11.15
C ALA A 59 -0.45 -8.85 -10.47
N MET A 60 -1.62 -9.03 -11.10
CA MET A 60 -2.90 -8.65 -10.49
C MET A 60 -3.20 -9.47 -9.23
N LEU A 61 -3.00 -10.80 -9.28
CA LEU A 61 -3.19 -11.66 -8.11
C LEU A 61 -2.26 -11.28 -6.96
N TYR A 62 -0.98 -11.01 -7.25
CA TYR A 62 -0.03 -10.57 -6.23
C TYR A 62 -0.43 -9.23 -5.61
N SER A 63 -0.84 -8.28 -6.45
CA SER A 63 -1.31 -6.96 -5.99
C SER A 63 -2.59 -7.05 -5.18
N PHE A 64 -3.49 -7.95 -5.54
CA PHE A 64 -4.74 -8.19 -4.82
C PHE A 64 -4.47 -8.74 -3.42
N ALA A 65 -3.64 -9.80 -3.33
CA ALA A 65 -3.28 -10.40 -2.05
C ALA A 65 -2.53 -9.42 -1.14
N GLY A 66 -1.52 -8.73 -1.69
CA GLY A 66 -0.78 -7.69 -0.97
C GLY A 66 -1.69 -6.56 -0.49
N GLY A 67 -2.60 -6.10 -1.34
CA GLY A 67 -3.55 -5.05 -1.01
C GLY A 67 -4.55 -5.43 0.07
N LEU A 68 -5.11 -6.64 0.01
CA LEU A 68 -6.02 -7.14 1.04
C LEU A 68 -5.33 -7.27 2.40
N LEU A 69 -4.16 -7.91 2.43
CA LEU A 69 -3.41 -8.09 3.66
C LEU A 69 -2.96 -6.74 4.25
N SER A 70 -2.46 -5.85 3.41
CA SER A 70 -2.08 -4.49 3.80
C SER A 70 -3.26 -3.74 4.40
N PHE A 71 -4.41 -3.77 3.73
CA PHE A 71 -5.60 -3.07 4.22
C PHE A 71 -6.08 -3.63 5.56
N ALA A 72 -6.13 -4.95 5.71
CA ALA A 72 -6.52 -5.60 6.97
C ALA A 72 -5.59 -5.19 8.12
N VAL A 73 -4.28 -5.23 7.90
CA VAL A 73 -3.28 -4.84 8.91
C VAL A 73 -3.38 -3.35 9.25
N MET A 74 -3.52 -2.47 8.26
CA MET A 74 -3.70 -1.03 8.49
C MET A 74 -4.99 -0.74 9.27
N TYR A 75 -6.08 -1.42 8.95
CA TYR A 75 -7.34 -1.28 9.68
C TYR A 75 -7.19 -1.68 11.14
N LEU A 76 -6.60 -2.85 11.41
CA LEU A 76 -6.39 -3.35 12.77
C LEU A 76 -5.43 -2.44 13.55
N ALA A 77 -4.33 -2.01 12.93
CA ALA A 77 -3.37 -1.11 13.53
C ALA A 77 -3.98 0.27 13.87
N LYS A 78 -4.80 0.82 12.97
CA LYS A 78 -5.55 2.05 13.24
C LYS A 78 -6.54 1.88 14.39
N ARG A 79 -7.27 0.74 14.41
CA ARG A 79 -8.27 0.46 15.44
C ARG A 79 -7.65 0.26 16.82
N SER A 80 -6.45 -0.31 16.91
CA SER A 80 -5.73 -0.50 18.17
C SER A 80 -5.34 0.82 18.85
N LYS A 81 -5.26 1.93 18.10
CA LYS A 81 -4.79 3.25 18.55
C LYS A 81 -3.37 3.26 19.13
N LEU A 82 -2.62 2.17 18.98
CA LEU A 82 -1.25 2.03 19.47
C LEU A 82 -0.23 2.67 18.54
N PHE A 83 -0.57 2.83 17.26
CA PHE A 83 0.33 3.29 16.21
C PHE A 83 -0.07 4.67 15.70
N SER A 84 0.94 5.49 15.41
CA SER A 84 0.75 6.73 14.65
C SER A 84 0.31 6.42 13.21
N ALA A 85 -0.22 7.41 12.50
CA ALA A 85 -0.59 7.24 11.09
C ALA A 85 0.61 6.76 10.24
N THR A 86 1.82 7.27 10.52
CA THR A 86 3.04 6.79 9.88
C THR A 86 3.32 5.33 10.21
N GLY A 87 3.18 4.92 11.48
CA GLY A 87 3.33 3.52 11.91
C GLY A 87 2.35 2.59 11.23
N VAL A 88 1.09 2.99 11.08
CA VAL A 88 0.05 2.25 10.33
C VAL A 88 0.46 2.08 8.87
N SER A 89 1.01 3.13 8.25
CA SER A 89 1.51 3.05 6.86
C SER A 89 2.70 2.10 6.71
N VAL A 90 3.64 2.11 7.66
CA VAL A 90 4.79 1.19 7.66
C VAL A 90 4.33 -0.26 7.75
N LEU A 91 3.43 -0.56 8.69
CA LEU A 91 2.83 -1.89 8.80
C LEU A 91 2.08 -2.30 7.52
N GLY A 92 1.38 -1.35 6.89
CA GLY A 92 0.76 -1.55 5.60
C GLY A 92 1.75 -1.90 4.48
N GLY A 93 2.89 -1.22 4.42
CA GLY A 93 3.95 -1.49 3.44
C GLY A 93 4.58 -2.87 3.62
N ILE A 94 4.91 -3.24 4.86
CA ILE A 94 5.48 -4.56 5.18
C ILE A 94 4.48 -5.67 4.82
N SER A 95 3.24 -5.55 5.27
CA SER A 95 2.22 -6.57 5.03
C SER A 95 1.81 -6.67 3.56
N HIS A 96 1.87 -5.57 2.81
CA HIS A 96 1.66 -5.60 1.36
C HIS A 96 2.70 -6.49 0.66
N ASN A 97 3.99 -6.26 0.95
CA ASN A 97 5.07 -7.05 0.38
C ASN A 97 5.00 -8.52 0.84
N ALA A 98 4.68 -8.76 2.11
CA ALA A 98 4.49 -10.11 2.63
C ALA A 98 3.35 -10.85 1.91
N GLY A 99 2.21 -10.19 1.69
CA GLY A 99 1.08 -10.78 0.97
C GLY A 99 1.42 -11.11 -0.48
N GLN A 100 2.18 -10.25 -1.15
CA GLN A 100 2.65 -10.52 -2.51
C GLN A 100 3.56 -11.74 -2.58
N ILE A 101 4.53 -11.86 -1.68
CA ILE A 101 5.44 -13.01 -1.63
C ILE A 101 4.71 -14.30 -1.33
N LEU A 102 3.79 -14.31 -0.37
CA LEU A 102 3.03 -15.50 -0.01
C LEU A 102 2.27 -16.08 -1.22
N VAL A 103 1.59 -15.23 -1.98
CA VAL A 103 0.88 -15.67 -3.18
C VAL A 103 1.85 -16.01 -4.31
N ALA A 104 2.97 -15.30 -4.46
CA ALA A 104 3.99 -15.64 -5.44
C ALA A 104 4.60 -17.03 -5.18
N MET A 105 4.89 -17.35 -3.93
CA MET A 105 5.38 -18.68 -3.53
C MET A 105 4.37 -19.78 -3.87
N TRP A 106 3.09 -19.52 -3.64
CA TRP A 106 2.03 -20.48 -3.96
C TRP A 106 1.84 -20.65 -5.48
N VAL A 107 1.84 -19.55 -6.24
CA VAL A 107 1.63 -19.59 -7.70
C VAL A 107 2.82 -20.21 -8.44
N LEU A 108 4.04 -19.96 -7.97
CA LEU A 108 5.28 -20.43 -8.60
C LEU A 108 5.77 -21.77 -8.02
N ASP A 109 5.03 -22.33 -7.06
CA ASP A 109 5.37 -23.55 -6.34
C ASP A 109 6.84 -23.56 -5.88
N THR A 110 7.29 -22.46 -5.31
CA THR A 110 8.67 -22.30 -4.83
C THR A 110 8.77 -21.58 -3.51
N ALA A 111 9.33 -22.24 -2.49
CA ALA A 111 9.59 -21.62 -1.20
C ALA A 111 10.83 -20.70 -1.20
N THR A 112 11.65 -20.75 -2.24
CA THR A 112 12.90 -19.99 -2.32
C THR A 112 12.68 -18.47 -2.25
N LEU A 113 11.50 -18.00 -2.64
CA LEU A 113 11.14 -16.58 -2.58
C LEU A 113 11.12 -16.01 -1.15
N ILE A 114 11.06 -16.85 -0.13
CA ILE A 114 11.11 -16.40 1.27
C ILE A 114 12.41 -15.66 1.60
N TYR A 115 13.50 -15.99 0.93
CA TYR A 115 14.79 -15.30 1.10
C TYR A 115 14.77 -13.83 0.66
N TYR A 116 13.78 -13.40 -0.13
CA TYR A 116 13.57 -12.00 -0.48
C TYR A 116 12.79 -11.22 0.58
N LEU A 117 12.16 -11.92 1.55
CA LEU A 117 11.35 -11.28 2.57
C LEU A 117 12.10 -10.20 3.38
N PRO A 118 13.35 -10.39 3.83
CA PRO A 118 14.07 -9.36 4.55
C PRO A 118 14.26 -8.08 3.73
N VAL A 119 14.65 -8.20 2.46
CA VAL A 119 14.83 -7.06 1.55
C VAL A 119 13.50 -6.35 1.33
N LEU A 120 12.42 -7.08 1.10
CA LEU A 120 11.09 -6.53 0.91
C LEU A 120 10.51 -5.92 2.20
N THR A 121 10.91 -6.42 3.36
CA THR A 121 10.55 -5.79 4.64
C THR A 121 11.22 -4.42 4.77
N ILE A 122 12.52 -4.33 4.48
CA ILE A 122 13.25 -3.05 4.51
C ILE A 122 12.64 -2.05 3.53
N THR A 123 12.35 -2.48 2.30
CA THR A 123 11.70 -1.61 1.30
C THR A 123 10.28 -1.23 1.72
N GLY A 124 9.54 -2.12 2.37
CA GLY A 124 8.22 -1.85 2.94
C GLY A 124 8.27 -0.81 4.06
N ILE A 125 9.29 -0.88 4.93
CA ILE A 125 9.52 0.13 5.97
C ILE A 125 9.85 1.48 5.33
N ALA A 126 10.78 1.52 4.40
CA ALA A 126 11.21 2.75 3.75
C ALA A 126 10.04 3.42 3.00
N SER A 127 9.36 2.69 2.13
CA SER A 127 8.21 3.20 1.37
C SER A 127 7.05 3.56 2.28
N GLY A 128 6.73 2.73 3.26
CA GLY A 128 5.67 2.98 4.23
C GLY A 128 5.92 4.23 5.08
N THR A 129 7.19 4.51 5.41
CA THR A 129 7.56 5.74 6.12
C THR A 129 7.33 6.97 5.25
N VAL A 130 7.82 6.96 4.02
CA VAL A 130 7.63 8.09 3.07
C VAL A 130 6.14 8.34 2.83
N ILE A 131 5.38 7.29 2.53
CA ILE A 131 3.94 7.37 2.30
C ILE A 131 3.21 7.86 3.56
N GLY A 132 3.58 7.35 4.73
CA GLY A 132 2.98 7.76 6.00
C GLY A 132 3.22 9.23 6.32
N LEU A 133 4.42 9.74 6.09
CA LEU A 133 4.72 11.17 6.26
C LEU A 133 3.91 12.04 5.30
N LEU A 134 3.87 11.66 4.03
CA LEU A 134 3.05 12.36 3.01
C LEU A 134 1.56 12.30 3.36
N ALA A 135 1.06 11.13 3.81
CA ALA A 135 -0.33 10.98 4.22
C ALA A 135 -0.68 11.90 5.39
N VAL A 136 0.18 11.98 6.41
CA VAL A 136 -0.04 12.88 7.56
C VAL A 136 -0.12 14.35 7.11
N MET A 137 0.74 14.78 6.18
CA MET A 137 0.69 16.15 5.66
C MET A 137 -0.64 16.41 4.92
N VAL A 138 -1.07 15.48 4.07
CA VAL A 138 -2.33 15.60 3.32
C VAL A 138 -3.53 15.57 4.28
N ILE A 139 -3.57 14.63 5.22
CA ILE A 139 -4.66 14.49 6.20
C ILE A 139 -4.83 15.79 7.00
N ARG A 140 -3.73 16.36 7.51
CA ARG A 140 -3.76 17.62 8.26
C ARG A 140 -4.31 18.76 7.42
N ARG A 141 -3.94 18.83 6.15
CA ARG A 141 -4.40 19.89 5.25
C ARG A 141 -5.88 19.73 4.91
N VAL A 142 -6.34 18.52 4.63
CA VAL A 142 -7.74 18.20 4.33
C VAL A 142 -8.62 18.46 5.56
N SER A 143 -8.23 17.98 6.74
CA SER A 143 -8.96 18.21 7.98
C SER A 143 -9.04 19.70 8.34
N GLY A 144 -7.97 20.46 8.10
CA GLY A 144 -7.97 21.92 8.31
C GLY A 144 -8.86 22.67 7.33
N MET A 145 -9.13 22.12 6.14
CA MET A 145 -10.11 22.71 5.20
C MET A 145 -11.54 22.36 5.62
N ILE A 146 -11.82 21.13 6.05
CA ILE A 146 -13.17 20.71 6.48
C ILE A 146 -13.62 21.56 7.67
N ASN A 147 -12.78 21.73 8.68
CA ASN A 147 -13.08 22.54 9.87
C ASN A 147 -13.19 24.06 9.60
N ARG A 148 -12.91 24.52 8.38
CA ARG A 148 -13.08 25.92 7.97
C ARG A 148 -14.46 26.21 7.36
N TRP A 149 -15.21 25.17 7.01
CA TRP A 149 -16.53 25.27 6.39
C TRP A 149 -17.68 24.97 7.36
N ASP A 150 -17.36 24.50 8.57
CA ASP A 150 -18.27 24.37 9.71
C ASP A 150 -18.15 25.59 10.64
#